data_44bf4bef90f9419a6707997c2b885076
#
_entry.id   44bf4bef90f9419a6707997c2b885076
#
_cell.length_a   1.000
_cell.length_b   1.000
_cell.length_c   1.000
_cell.angle_alpha   90.00
_cell.angle_beta   90.00
_cell.angle_gamma   90.00
#
_symmetry.space_group_name_H-M   'P 1'
#
loop_
_entity.id
_entity.type
_entity.pdbx_description
1 polymer ?
#
loop_
_entity_poly.entity_id
_entity_poly.type
_entity_poly.pdbx_seq_one_letter_code
_entity_poly.pdbx_strand_id
1 'polypeptide(L)'
;MFVHCGVLSIGVRKKLGLPSRFDLSLGDPLAISRLALTHPRMPFIVPHFGAGMLRETMMAADACPNIYVDTSSSNSWIRYAPGWTLTGVFKTAMSVLGPSRMLFGTDSSFFPRGWQRGIYESQKTAMSEAGISEKDQSLIFGGNFDRLFSQQ
;
A
#
# COMPACT_ATOMS: atom_id res chain seq x y z
N MET A 1 1.82 -10.35 8.30
CA MET A 1 2.12 -9.21 9.21
C MET A 1 1.85 -7.91 8.46
N PHE A 2 1.16 -6.93 9.09
CA PHE A 2 0.95 -5.59 8.52
C PHE A 2 1.99 -4.64 9.14
N VAL A 3 2.76 -3.94 8.32
CA VAL A 3 3.85 -3.06 8.79
C VAL A 3 3.74 -1.71 8.10
N HIS A 4 3.30 -0.68 8.85
CA HIS A 4 3.20 0.66 8.31
C HIS A 4 4.59 1.26 8.04
N CYS A 5 4.78 1.75 6.83
CA CYS A 5 6.00 2.43 6.39
C CYS A 5 5.67 3.84 5.89
N GLY A 6 6.70 4.67 5.81
CA GLY A 6 6.58 6.04 5.32
C GLY A 6 5.84 6.98 6.26
N VAL A 7 5.23 7.99 5.68
CA VAL A 7 4.61 9.08 6.45
C VAL A 7 3.34 8.61 7.14
N LEU A 8 3.31 8.75 8.47
CA LEU A 8 2.12 8.54 9.27
C LEU A 8 1.61 9.87 9.82
N SER A 9 0.40 10.24 9.43
CA SER A 9 -0.27 11.42 9.98
C SER A 9 -1.66 11.07 10.51
N ILE A 10 -1.92 11.41 11.76
CA ILE A 10 -3.23 11.21 12.36
C ILE A 10 -3.99 12.55 12.32
N GLY A 11 -4.98 12.63 11.43
CA GLY A 11 -5.71 13.87 11.17
C GLY A 11 -6.38 14.48 12.41
N VAL A 12 -6.84 13.67 13.36
CA VAL A 12 -7.43 14.16 14.61
C VAL A 12 -6.38 14.86 15.49
N ARG A 13 -5.13 14.38 15.52
CA ARG A 13 -4.06 15.07 16.25
C ARG A 13 -3.79 16.45 15.68
N LYS A 14 -3.74 16.55 14.34
CA LYS A 14 -3.56 17.84 13.66
C LYS A 14 -4.71 18.81 13.97
N LYS A 15 -5.96 18.34 13.96
CA LYS A 15 -7.14 19.15 14.34
C LYS A 15 -7.10 19.66 15.78
N LEU A 16 -6.48 18.89 16.67
CA LEU A 16 -6.31 19.23 18.09
C LEU A 16 -5.02 20.02 18.37
N GLY A 17 -4.26 20.42 17.35
CA GLY A 17 -2.98 21.11 17.51
C GLY A 17 -1.89 20.24 18.17
N LEU A 18 -2.05 18.93 18.21
CA LEU A 18 -1.10 18.02 18.82
C LEU A 18 0.01 17.64 17.84
N PRO A 19 1.29 17.63 18.28
CA PRO A 19 2.38 17.23 17.40
C PRO A 19 2.31 15.76 17.02
N SER A 20 2.76 15.42 15.81
CA SER A 20 3.08 14.04 15.44
C SER A 20 4.33 13.60 16.24
N ARG A 21 4.26 12.41 16.84
CA ARG A 21 5.41 11.82 17.56
C ARG A 21 5.97 10.60 16.83
N PHE A 22 5.67 10.48 15.55
CA PHE A 22 6.16 9.36 14.75
C PHE A 22 7.55 9.69 14.21
N ASP A 23 8.51 8.85 14.58
CA ASP A 23 9.85 8.87 14.00
C ASP A 23 9.78 8.21 12.62
N LEU A 24 9.97 8.99 11.57
CA LEU A 24 9.90 8.53 10.19
C LEU A 24 11.01 7.52 9.85
N SER A 25 12.15 7.57 10.55
CA SER A 25 13.25 6.63 10.34
C SER A 25 12.88 5.19 10.72
N LEU A 26 11.92 5.03 11.63
CA LEU A 26 11.38 3.71 11.99
C LEU A 26 10.39 3.15 10.98
N GLY A 27 9.96 3.97 10.02
CA GLY A 27 9.06 3.59 8.92
C GLY A 27 9.77 3.26 7.61
N ASP A 28 11.06 2.97 7.63
CA ASP A 28 11.83 2.64 6.43
C ASP A 28 11.44 1.25 5.89
N PRO A 29 10.88 1.15 4.66
CA PRO A 29 10.54 -0.14 4.04
C PRO A 29 11.74 -1.07 3.87
N LEU A 30 12.95 -0.54 3.73
CA LEU A 30 14.16 -1.36 3.58
C LEU A 30 14.45 -2.18 4.84
N ALA A 31 14.06 -1.69 6.02
CA ALA A 31 14.20 -2.46 7.26
C ALA A 31 13.35 -3.74 7.26
N ILE A 32 12.20 -3.74 6.55
CA ILE A 32 11.32 -4.91 6.44
C ILE A 32 11.97 -6.03 5.63
N SER A 33 12.80 -5.69 4.62
CA SER A 33 13.45 -6.70 3.79
C SER A 33 14.28 -7.68 4.63
N ARG A 34 14.95 -7.20 5.68
CA ARG A 34 15.68 -8.06 6.61
C ARG A 34 14.78 -9.05 7.34
N LEU A 35 13.62 -8.60 7.80
CA LEU A 35 12.63 -9.48 8.46
C LEU A 35 12.02 -10.47 7.47
N ALA A 36 11.71 -10.01 6.28
CA ALA A 36 11.14 -10.84 5.22
C ALA A 36 12.08 -11.99 4.81
N LEU A 37 13.38 -11.71 4.72
CA LEU A 37 14.40 -12.73 4.44
C LEU A 37 14.54 -13.75 5.56
N THR A 38 14.42 -13.34 6.83
CA THR A 38 14.49 -14.28 7.98
C THR A 38 13.20 -15.08 8.18
N HIS A 39 12.07 -14.60 7.62
CA HIS A 39 10.77 -15.24 7.73
C HIS A 39 10.10 -15.45 6.36
N PRO A 40 10.69 -16.26 5.46
CA PRO A 40 10.28 -16.33 4.06
C PRO A 40 8.85 -16.86 3.83
N ARG A 41 8.28 -17.57 4.81
CA ARG A 41 6.90 -18.07 4.74
C ARG A 41 5.85 -17.10 5.27
N MET A 42 6.28 -16.01 5.92
CA MET A 42 5.37 -14.99 6.46
C MET A 42 5.12 -13.91 5.42
N PRO A 43 3.87 -13.61 5.04
CA PRO A 43 3.57 -12.46 4.22
C PRO A 43 3.73 -11.16 5.03
N PHE A 44 4.50 -10.23 4.51
CA PHE A 44 4.62 -8.86 5.03
C PHE A 44 3.83 -7.93 4.12
N ILE A 45 2.91 -7.16 4.67
CA ILE A 45 2.06 -6.25 3.93
C ILE A 45 2.44 -4.81 4.31
N VAL A 46 2.92 -4.05 3.32
CA VAL A 46 3.26 -2.64 3.46
C VAL A 46 2.08 -1.80 2.95
N PRO A 47 1.33 -1.11 3.82
CA PRO A 47 0.18 -0.33 3.40
C PRO A 47 0.57 0.94 2.62
N HIS A 48 -0.40 1.45 1.86
CA HIS A 48 -0.34 2.75 1.17
C HIS A 48 0.85 2.87 0.21
N PHE A 49 1.27 1.77 -0.43
CA PHE A 49 2.48 1.72 -1.25
C PHE A 49 3.74 2.25 -0.54
N GLY A 50 3.76 2.17 0.81
CA GLY A 50 4.86 2.73 1.62
C GLY A 50 4.71 4.23 1.93
N ALA A 51 3.51 4.80 1.73
CA ALA A 51 3.14 6.16 2.18
C ALA A 51 4.21 7.25 1.92
N GLY A 52 4.65 7.37 0.67
CA GLY A 52 5.68 8.33 0.24
C GLY A 52 7.07 7.74 0.05
N MET A 53 7.32 6.50 0.51
CA MET A 53 8.54 5.73 0.28
C MET A 53 8.31 4.63 -0.77
N LEU A 54 7.66 4.99 -1.89
CA LEU A 54 7.31 4.03 -2.95
C LEU A 54 8.54 3.32 -3.50
N ARG A 55 9.61 4.05 -3.80
CA ARG A 55 10.83 3.50 -4.37
C ARG A 55 11.45 2.45 -3.45
N GLU A 56 11.60 2.78 -2.18
CA GLU A 56 12.18 1.90 -1.15
C GLU A 56 11.29 0.67 -0.94
N THR A 57 9.97 0.87 -0.96
CA THR A 57 8.99 -0.23 -0.88
C THR A 57 9.13 -1.18 -2.08
N MET A 58 9.25 -0.64 -3.30
CA MET A 58 9.43 -1.46 -4.49
C MET A 58 10.76 -2.23 -4.46
N MET A 59 11.86 -1.57 -4.03
CA MET A 59 13.16 -2.24 -3.87
C MET A 59 13.11 -3.38 -2.85
N ALA A 60 12.47 -3.17 -1.70
CA ALA A 60 12.30 -4.20 -0.69
C ALA A 60 11.45 -5.38 -1.19
N ALA A 61 10.38 -5.08 -1.92
CA ALA A 61 9.46 -6.08 -2.44
C ALA A 61 10.02 -6.83 -3.66
N ASP A 62 10.89 -6.22 -4.45
CA ASP A 62 11.62 -6.89 -5.53
C ASP A 62 12.61 -7.92 -4.97
N ALA A 63 13.32 -7.53 -3.91
CA ALA A 63 14.28 -8.43 -3.23
C ALA A 63 13.60 -9.54 -2.42
N CYS A 64 12.35 -9.36 -1.97
CA CYS A 64 11.66 -10.28 -1.06
C CYS A 64 10.27 -10.63 -1.59
N PRO A 65 10.07 -11.85 -2.16
CA PRO A 65 8.79 -12.23 -2.79
C PRO A 65 7.62 -12.37 -1.81
N ASN A 66 7.88 -12.41 -0.52
CA ASN A 66 6.88 -12.43 0.55
C ASN A 66 6.49 -11.03 1.06
N ILE A 67 6.97 -9.96 0.41
CA ILE A 67 6.49 -8.60 0.64
C ILE A 67 5.37 -8.28 -0.35
N TYR A 68 4.25 -7.84 0.18
CA TYR A 68 3.04 -7.38 -0.51
C TYR A 68 2.84 -5.89 -0.24
N VAL A 69 2.12 -5.22 -1.10
CA VAL A 69 1.67 -3.85 -0.83
C VAL A 69 0.15 -3.79 -0.74
N ASP A 70 -0.31 -2.89 0.10
CA ASP A 70 -1.70 -2.50 0.18
C ASP A 70 -1.85 -1.13 -0.51
N THR A 71 -2.87 -1.00 -1.35
CA THR A 71 -3.11 0.20 -2.15
C THR A 71 -3.96 1.24 -1.43
N SER A 72 -4.31 1.01 -0.17
CA SER A 72 -5.31 1.77 0.59
C SER A 72 -4.95 3.25 0.79
N SER A 73 -5.89 3.98 1.37
CA SER A 73 -5.88 5.41 1.65
C SER A 73 -6.14 6.31 0.43
N SER A 74 -6.18 7.62 0.69
CA SER A 74 -6.34 8.66 -0.34
C SER A 74 -5.11 8.81 -1.24
N ASN A 75 -4.01 8.14 -0.92
CA ASN A 75 -2.71 8.27 -1.59
C ASN A 75 -2.21 9.72 -1.71
N SER A 76 -2.58 10.59 -0.78
CA SER A 76 -2.17 12.00 -0.77
C SER A 76 -0.66 12.21 -0.60
N TRP A 77 0.07 11.17 -0.24
CA TRP A 77 1.54 11.13 -0.17
C TRP A 77 2.19 11.29 -1.56
N ILE A 78 1.47 11.09 -2.65
CA ILE A 78 1.94 11.34 -4.03
C ILE A 78 2.50 12.77 -4.18
N ARG A 79 1.99 13.73 -3.43
CA ARG A 79 2.47 15.13 -3.41
C ARG A 79 3.95 15.28 -2.99
N TYR A 80 4.56 14.28 -2.37
CA TYR A 80 5.97 14.34 -1.98
C TYR A 80 6.94 14.11 -3.14
N ALA A 81 6.46 13.65 -4.29
CA ALA A 81 7.27 13.46 -5.48
C ALA A 81 6.63 14.17 -6.67
N PRO A 82 7.23 15.28 -7.16
CA PRO A 82 6.73 16.00 -8.32
C PRO A 82 6.57 15.07 -9.53
N GLY A 83 5.44 15.19 -10.23
CA GLY A 83 5.13 14.37 -11.41
C GLY A 83 4.55 12.97 -11.11
N TRP A 84 4.45 12.59 -9.87
CA TRP A 84 3.77 11.33 -9.54
C TRP A 84 2.25 11.47 -9.72
N THR A 85 1.65 10.40 -10.23
CA THR A 85 0.20 10.21 -10.33
C THR A 85 -0.15 8.83 -9.79
N LEU A 86 -1.37 8.62 -9.35
CA LEU A 86 -1.82 7.30 -8.89
C LEU A 86 -1.70 6.25 -10.01
N THR A 87 -1.99 6.63 -11.25
CA THR A 87 -1.79 5.81 -12.45
C THR A 87 -0.32 5.40 -12.61
N GLY A 88 0.62 6.34 -12.43
CA GLY A 88 2.05 6.07 -12.47
C GLY A 88 2.52 5.14 -11.35
N VAL A 89 1.97 5.31 -10.15
CA VAL A 89 2.22 4.41 -9.00
C VAL A 89 1.79 2.98 -9.33
N PHE A 90 0.58 2.80 -9.87
CA PHE A 90 0.10 1.47 -10.28
C PHE A 90 0.97 0.86 -11.40
N LYS A 91 1.39 1.64 -12.38
CA LYS A 91 2.32 1.15 -13.43
C LYS A 91 3.64 0.65 -12.83
N THR A 92 4.21 1.41 -11.90
CA THR A 92 5.44 1.01 -11.21
C THR A 92 5.23 -0.26 -10.38
N ALA A 93 4.18 -0.31 -9.57
CA ALA A 93 3.88 -1.48 -8.76
C ALA A 93 3.60 -2.73 -9.61
N MET A 94 2.88 -2.60 -10.72
CA MET A 94 2.66 -3.69 -11.68
C MET A 94 3.97 -4.22 -12.27
N SER A 95 4.90 -3.35 -12.63
CA SER A 95 6.17 -3.76 -13.23
C SER A 95 7.09 -4.50 -12.26
N VAL A 96 7.00 -4.20 -10.96
CA VAL A 96 7.86 -4.80 -9.92
C VAL A 96 7.19 -5.99 -9.24
N LEU A 97 5.93 -5.86 -8.85
CA LEU A 97 5.22 -6.83 -8.03
C LEU A 97 4.34 -7.78 -8.85
N GLY A 98 3.90 -7.33 -10.02
CA GLY A 98 2.78 -7.94 -10.71
C GLY A 98 1.46 -7.80 -9.92
N PRO A 99 0.32 -8.27 -10.48
CA PRO A 99 -0.99 -8.10 -9.84
C PRO A 99 -1.16 -8.94 -8.57
N SER A 100 -0.43 -10.04 -8.42
CA SER A 100 -0.63 -11.01 -7.35
C SER A 100 -0.13 -10.57 -5.96
N ARG A 101 0.64 -9.50 -5.89
CA ARG A 101 1.21 -9.00 -4.63
C ARG A 101 0.67 -7.63 -4.21
N MET A 102 -0.45 -7.21 -4.80
CA MET A 102 -1.17 -5.99 -4.42
C MET A 102 -2.51 -6.34 -3.76
N LEU A 103 -2.85 -5.65 -2.68
CA LEU A 103 -4.09 -5.81 -1.93
C LEU A 103 -4.83 -4.47 -1.92
N PHE A 104 -6.14 -4.51 -2.11
CA PHE A 104 -6.97 -3.32 -2.03
C PHE A 104 -7.43 -3.03 -0.60
N GLY A 105 -7.50 -1.76 -0.24
CA GLY A 105 -8.13 -1.27 0.97
C GLY A 105 -8.58 0.19 0.82
N THR A 106 -9.38 0.67 1.76
CA THR A 106 -9.83 2.06 1.79
C THR A 106 -9.27 2.85 2.98
N ASP A 107 -8.46 2.23 3.82
CA ASP A 107 -7.94 2.81 5.07
C ASP A 107 -9.06 3.23 6.03
N SER A 108 -10.12 2.43 6.08
CA SER A 108 -11.27 2.64 6.97
C SER A 108 -11.06 1.86 8.26
N SER A 109 -10.97 2.55 9.37
CA SER A 109 -10.58 1.93 10.64
C SER A 109 -11.74 1.70 11.61
N PHE A 110 -12.88 2.40 11.48
CA PHE A 110 -14.01 2.30 12.40
C PHE A 110 -15.27 2.98 11.88
N PHE A 111 -16.42 2.59 12.45
CA PHE A 111 -17.69 3.28 12.25
C PHE A 111 -17.64 4.71 12.87
N PRO A 112 -18.22 5.75 12.21
CA PRO A 112 -19.04 5.71 11.00
C PRO A 112 -18.26 5.84 9.70
N ARG A 113 -16.94 5.81 9.72
CA ARG A 113 -16.08 6.04 8.55
C ARG A 113 -16.35 5.03 7.45
N GLY A 114 -16.43 3.76 7.80
CA GLY A 114 -16.81 2.67 6.92
C GLY A 114 -16.02 2.60 5.61
N TRP A 115 -16.50 1.85 4.67
CA TRP A 115 -15.93 1.72 3.35
C TRP A 115 -16.05 3.03 2.55
N GLN A 116 -14.97 3.46 1.92
CA GLN A 116 -14.91 4.73 1.19
C GLN A 116 -14.98 4.50 -0.32
N ARG A 117 -16.17 4.68 -0.88
CA ARG A 117 -16.42 4.50 -2.32
C ARG A 117 -15.51 5.36 -3.20
N GLY A 118 -15.25 6.61 -2.83
CA GLY A 118 -14.40 7.51 -3.61
C GLY A 118 -12.95 6.99 -3.79
N ILE A 119 -12.43 6.28 -2.77
CA ILE A 119 -11.10 5.65 -2.86
C ILE A 119 -11.14 4.47 -3.83
N TYR A 120 -12.17 3.65 -3.78
CA TYR A 120 -12.36 2.55 -4.72
C TYR A 120 -12.44 3.07 -6.16
N GLU A 121 -13.29 4.05 -6.42
CA GLU A 121 -13.49 4.63 -7.76
C GLU A 121 -12.18 5.23 -8.33
N SER A 122 -11.46 6.01 -7.51
CA SER A 122 -10.19 6.60 -7.94
C SER A 122 -9.12 5.56 -8.25
N GLN A 123 -9.04 4.51 -7.47
CA GLN A 123 -8.08 3.42 -7.73
C GLN A 123 -8.49 2.60 -8.95
N LYS A 124 -9.77 2.29 -9.13
CA LYS A 124 -10.28 1.60 -10.32
C LYS A 124 -9.94 2.38 -11.59
N THR A 125 -10.20 3.69 -11.58
CA THR A 125 -9.85 4.57 -12.71
C THR A 125 -8.34 4.54 -12.98
N ALA A 126 -7.52 4.73 -11.95
CA ALA A 126 -6.06 4.73 -12.11
C ALA A 126 -5.51 3.39 -12.62
N MET A 127 -6.07 2.26 -12.18
CA MET A 127 -5.69 0.93 -12.69
C MET A 127 -6.08 0.77 -14.17
N SER A 128 -7.28 1.21 -14.57
CA SER A 128 -7.72 1.16 -15.96
C SER A 128 -6.84 2.04 -16.86
N GLU A 129 -6.50 3.25 -16.44
CA GLU A 129 -5.57 4.14 -17.13
C GLU A 129 -4.13 3.57 -17.19
N ALA A 130 -3.75 2.80 -16.20
CA ALA A 130 -2.47 2.08 -16.18
C ALA A 130 -2.43 0.88 -17.13
N GLY A 131 -3.57 0.50 -17.73
CA GLY A 131 -3.69 -0.66 -18.62
C GLY A 131 -3.77 -2.00 -17.88
N ILE A 132 -4.14 -1.99 -16.58
CA ILE A 132 -4.31 -3.22 -15.80
C ILE A 132 -5.61 -3.90 -16.20
N SER A 133 -5.53 -5.17 -16.61
CA SER A 133 -6.68 -5.94 -17.07
C SER A 133 -7.75 -6.09 -15.98
N GLU A 134 -9.02 -6.26 -16.37
CA GLU A 134 -10.11 -6.52 -15.41
C GLU A 134 -9.86 -7.75 -14.54
N LYS A 135 -9.24 -8.78 -15.11
CA LYS A 135 -8.81 -9.98 -14.38
C LYS A 135 -7.82 -9.63 -13.28
N ASP A 136 -6.81 -8.82 -13.58
CA ASP A 136 -5.79 -8.41 -12.61
C ASP A 136 -6.36 -7.43 -11.57
N GLN A 137 -7.26 -6.53 -11.98
CA GLN A 137 -8.00 -5.68 -11.05
C GLN A 137 -8.81 -6.52 -10.05
N SER A 138 -9.48 -7.60 -10.51
CA SER A 138 -10.23 -8.50 -9.63
C SER A 138 -9.33 -9.21 -8.61
N LEU A 139 -8.10 -9.56 -8.99
CA LEU A 139 -7.12 -10.09 -8.05
C LEU A 139 -6.76 -9.06 -6.98
N ILE A 140 -6.48 -7.81 -7.39
CA ILE A 140 -6.11 -6.73 -6.48
C ILE A 140 -7.28 -6.38 -5.54
N PHE A 141 -8.52 -6.30 -6.07
CA PHE A 141 -9.70 -5.90 -5.30
C PHE A 141 -10.17 -6.93 -4.27
N GLY A 142 -9.79 -8.19 -4.36
CA GLY A 142 -10.20 -9.20 -3.39
C GLY A 142 -9.50 -10.54 -3.53
N GLY A 143 -9.27 -11.04 -4.74
CA GLY A 143 -8.75 -12.38 -4.96
C GLY A 143 -7.41 -12.67 -4.27
N ASN A 144 -6.53 -11.67 -4.15
CA ASN A 144 -5.27 -11.84 -3.43
C ASN A 144 -5.47 -11.94 -1.92
N PHE A 145 -6.42 -11.18 -1.37
CA PHE A 145 -6.78 -11.27 0.04
C PHE A 145 -7.30 -12.67 0.36
N ASP A 146 -8.25 -13.16 -0.43
CA ASP A 146 -8.83 -14.50 -0.25
C ASP A 146 -7.74 -15.57 -0.31
N ARG A 147 -6.84 -15.50 -1.30
CA ARG A 147 -5.72 -16.43 -1.43
C ARG A 147 -4.78 -16.43 -0.22
N LEU A 148 -4.54 -15.27 0.39
CA LEU A 148 -3.62 -15.15 1.53
C LEU A 148 -4.25 -15.54 2.87
N PHE A 149 -5.56 -15.38 3.04
CA PHE A 149 -6.21 -15.47 4.34
C PHE A 149 -7.31 -16.53 4.44
N SER A 150 -7.82 -17.06 3.31
CA SER A 150 -8.86 -18.11 3.32
C SER A 150 -8.32 -19.54 3.46
N GLN A 151 -7.01 -19.73 3.61
CA GLN A 151 -6.38 -21.05 3.77
C GLN A 151 -6.01 -21.34 5.25
N GLN A 152 -6.79 -20.79 6.19
CA GLN A 152 -6.61 -21.11 7.62
C GLN A 152 -7.71 -22.05 8.11
#